data_f710de46b48405fbcafae8012907bd4f
#
_entry.id   f710de46b48405fbcafae8012907bd4f
#
_cell.length_a   1.000
_cell.length_b   1.000
_cell.length_c   1.000
_cell.angle_alpha   90.00
_cell.angle_beta   90.00
_cell.angle_gamma   90.00
#
_symmetry.space_group_name_H-M   'P 1'
#
loop_
_entity.id
_entity.type
_entity.pdbx_description
1 polymer ?
#
loop_
_entity_poly.entity_id
_entity_poly.type
_entity_poly.pdbx_seq_one_letter_code
_entity_poly.pdbx_strand_id
1 'polypeptide(L)'
;MSKNGNKTPLPETQMGPAEKLLDVVLGSSAHLWHNRPGLDVNGTWMPAKQKTKKVRGKPVKPGLFVPAAVALYAKLLEVHTLNPDLMAHLASYALTETDWRDLKVACAALMLVQARAGVPVHDDDGSVAFYDDDYRVIGEAMVLWYQKKSARMLTPKAVLRVAELLETPEIAALNRAAGFGDPAGKRAPVGRWSKAATKWLNLREANDAMLQGLVKAGYKQTIKSLARKLGYKPASERFFGLLGWKQSQAKDGRRTVGLENLTITKSDRFDGLSEAEICEAIVTQKLRYKDAVGRLPADIGLTPAIMVALLPTLSDRDLRQLTPTLEELGLLQVPEIRARWEKAIETATDQRGLNIAANVRDKALVEKLVESADNAAKKAVAAATEDVNLRVMFLIDKSGSMQTGIEQSKQALGKILAGFPLEKLHVAAFDTVGQVLKPKAASSAAVKHMLAPLKGEGGTIHGAGVQALHRDGVRVETGAKLIVIVVGDDAGESGAQLAATFGSLGYKPDAMALMIAGSRGGSTVKDCATTLGVPYSEIKVELFDDPYHVPRVLRALLEAPVLASVKTPGWVERVMATKLLELT
;
A
#
# COMPACT_ATOMS: atom_id res chain seq x y z
N MET A 1 6.40 -51.41 15.19
CA MET A 1 5.66 -50.67 16.23
C MET A 1 6.14 -49.22 16.21
N SER A 2 5.40 -48.38 15.51
CA SER A 2 5.71 -46.98 15.35
C SER A 2 5.12 -46.18 16.51
N LYS A 3 5.96 -45.46 17.26
CA LYS A 3 5.50 -44.54 18.30
C LYS A 3 5.26 -43.16 17.63
N ASN A 4 4.03 -42.89 17.26
CA ASN A 4 3.57 -41.54 16.97
C ASN A 4 3.55 -40.76 18.28
N GLY A 5 4.58 -39.96 18.50
CA GLY A 5 4.57 -38.91 19.53
C GLY A 5 3.64 -37.76 19.09
N ASN A 6 2.48 -37.66 19.72
CA ASN A 6 1.60 -36.50 19.65
C ASN A 6 2.37 -35.30 20.19
N LYS A 7 2.89 -34.45 19.31
CA LYS A 7 3.43 -33.14 19.69
C LYS A 7 2.22 -32.22 19.96
N THR A 8 1.97 -31.96 21.22
CA THR A 8 1.06 -30.87 21.65
C THR A 8 1.53 -29.56 21.00
N PRO A 9 0.66 -28.81 20.31
CA PRO A 9 1.04 -27.51 19.79
C PRO A 9 1.49 -26.61 20.94
N LEU A 10 2.66 -25.98 20.80
CA LEU A 10 3.11 -24.96 21.73
C LEU A 10 2.05 -23.82 21.75
N PRO A 11 1.75 -23.24 22.93
CA PRO A 11 0.80 -22.12 23.01
C PRO A 11 1.30 -20.99 22.11
N GLU A 12 0.44 -20.52 21.21
CA GLU A 12 0.68 -19.31 20.41
C GLU A 12 0.93 -18.16 21.38
N THR A 13 2.13 -17.60 21.35
CA THR A 13 2.46 -16.40 22.12
C THR A 13 1.54 -15.29 21.60
N GLN A 14 0.59 -14.83 22.40
CA GLN A 14 -0.33 -13.79 21.98
C GLN A 14 0.45 -12.48 21.76
N MET A 15 0.41 -11.98 20.54
CA MET A 15 1.01 -10.70 20.19
C MET A 15 0.34 -9.56 20.97
N GLY A 16 1.14 -8.68 21.54
CA GLY A 16 0.65 -7.50 22.25
C GLY A 16 0.05 -6.43 21.31
N PRO A 17 -0.59 -5.39 21.86
CA PRO A 17 -1.20 -4.32 21.07
C PRO A 17 -0.24 -3.64 20.10
N ALA A 18 0.99 -3.35 20.52
CA ALA A 18 1.99 -2.70 19.68
C ALA A 18 2.41 -3.56 18.48
N GLU A 19 2.60 -4.86 18.71
CA GLU A 19 2.97 -5.82 17.67
C GLU A 19 1.83 -5.99 16.65
N LYS A 20 0.58 -6.07 17.11
CA LYS A 20 -0.59 -6.16 16.21
C LYS A 20 -0.78 -4.89 15.38
N LEU A 21 -0.58 -3.70 15.96
CA LEU A 21 -0.63 -2.45 15.21
C LEU A 21 0.47 -2.38 14.17
N LEU A 22 1.69 -2.78 14.51
CA LEU A 22 2.80 -2.84 13.56
C LEU A 22 2.50 -3.79 12.41
N ASP A 23 1.96 -4.95 12.70
CA ASP A 23 1.58 -5.95 11.72
C ASP A 23 0.50 -5.46 10.76
N VAL A 24 -0.48 -4.69 11.26
CA VAL A 24 -1.49 -4.00 10.43
C VAL A 24 -0.82 -3.01 9.48
N VAL A 25 0.11 -2.18 9.96
CA VAL A 25 0.79 -1.18 9.12
C VAL A 25 1.62 -1.84 8.04
N LEU A 26 2.37 -2.87 8.37
CA LEU A 26 3.13 -3.66 7.40
C LEU A 26 2.20 -4.28 6.35
N GLY A 27 1.08 -4.87 6.77
CA GLY A 27 0.07 -5.40 5.86
C GLY A 27 -0.58 -4.33 4.98
N SER A 28 -0.77 -3.10 5.48
CA SER A 28 -1.40 -2.00 4.73
C SER A 28 -0.56 -1.48 3.58
N SER A 29 0.74 -1.73 3.59
CA SER A 29 1.66 -1.30 2.54
C SER A 29 1.47 -2.08 1.23
N ALA A 30 0.73 -3.17 1.23
CA ALA A 30 0.57 -4.10 0.11
C ALA A 30 -0.29 -3.61 -1.07
N HIS A 31 -0.72 -2.37 -1.12
CA HIS A 31 -1.57 -1.81 -2.20
C HIS A 31 -2.67 -2.74 -2.70
N LEU A 32 -3.82 -2.72 -2.05
CA LEU A 32 -4.91 -3.67 -2.30
C LEU A 32 -5.48 -3.62 -3.72
N TRP A 33 -5.48 -2.46 -4.36
CA TRP A 33 -6.01 -2.26 -5.72
C TRP A 33 -4.89 -2.04 -6.75
N HIS A 34 -3.84 -2.80 -6.64
CA HIS A 34 -2.73 -2.71 -7.58
C HIS A 34 -2.63 -3.95 -8.47
N ASN A 35 -2.33 -3.74 -9.75
CA ASN A 35 -2.05 -4.83 -10.66
C ASN A 35 -0.69 -5.45 -10.30
N ARG A 36 -0.66 -6.77 -10.08
CA ARG A 36 0.57 -7.50 -9.82
C ARG A 36 0.99 -8.20 -11.10
N PRO A 37 2.19 -7.91 -11.63
CA PRO A 37 2.64 -8.55 -12.87
C PRO A 37 2.62 -10.08 -12.74
N GLY A 38 1.96 -10.74 -13.69
CA GLY A 38 1.90 -12.21 -13.74
C GLY A 38 0.89 -12.88 -12.81
N LEU A 39 0.17 -12.13 -11.96
CA LEU A 39 -0.86 -12.67 -11.07
C LEU A 39 -2.25 -12.14 -11.46
N ASP A 40 -3.27 -12.99 -11.29
CA ASP A 40 -4.66 -12.55 -11.30
C ASP A 40 -5.07 -11.93 -9.95
N VAL A 41 -6.35 -11.54 -9.84
CA VAL A 41 -6.86 -10.93 -8.60
C VAL A 41 -6.85 -11.89 -7.40
N ASN A 42 -6.79 -13.19 -7.63
CA ASN A 42 -6.76 -14.24 -6.60
C ASN A 42 -5.34 -14.72 -6.28
N GLY A 43 -4.33 -14.12 -6.90
CA GLY A 43 -2.94 -14.52 -6.69
C GLY A 43 -2.49 -15.73 -7.50
N THR A 44 -3.29 -16.17 -8.48
CA THR A 44 -2.95 -17.28 -9.36
C THR A 44 -2.03 -16.81 -10.49
N TRP A 45 -0.95 -17.56 -10.74
CA TRP A 45 -0.03 -17.24 -11.82
C TRP A 45 -0.69 -17.35 -13.19
N MET A 46 -0.59 -16.30 -13.99
CA MET A 46 -1.09 -16.26 -15.38
C MET A 46 0.07 -16.35 -16.37
N PRO A 47 0.09 -17.34 -17.26
CA PRO A 47 1.09 -17.41 -18.33
C PRO A 47 1.05 -16.18 -19.23
N ALA A 48 2.20 -15.79 -19.77
CA ALA A 48 2.40 -14.55 -20.55
C ALA A 48 1.40 -14.33 -21.70
N LYS A 49 0.86 -15.39 -22.28
CA LYS A 49 -0.14 -15.35 -23.36
C LYS A 49 -1.56 -14.98 -22.91
N GLN A 50 -1.87 -15.00 -21.59
CA GLN A 50 -3.19 -14.64 -21.06
C GLN A 50 -3.25 -13.22 -20.48
N LYS A 51 -2.18 -12.43 -20.59
CA LYS A 51 -2.05 -11.09 -19.98
C LYS A 51 -3.09 -10.05 -20.42
N THR A 52 -3.95 -10.36 -21.36
CA THR A 52 -4.99 -9.45 -21.83
C THR A 52 -6.30 -10.17 -22.09
N LYS A 53 -6.99 -10.67 -21.07
CA LYS A 53 -8.41 -10.96 -21.21
C LYS A 53 -9.13 -9.64 -21.47
N LYS A 54 -9.44 -9.40 -22.76
CA LYS A 54 -10.35 -8.32 -23.15
C LYS A 54 -11.78 -8.84 -22.95
N VAL A 55 -12.50 -8.30 -21.99
CA VAL A 55 -13.94 -8.49 -21.91
C VAL A 55 -14.59 -7.45 -22.82
N ARG A 56 -15.25 -7.91 -23.88
CA ARG A 56 -15.85 -7.04 -24.92
C ARG A 56 -14.85 -6.04 -25.53
N GLY A 57 -13.62 -6.47 -25.82
CA GLY A 57 -12.61 -5.64 -26.47
C GLY A 57 -11.91 -4.60 -25.58
N LYS A 58 -12.27 -4.48 -24.29
CA LYS A 58 -11.66 -3.55 -23.34
C LYS A 58 -10.74 -4.30 -22.36
N PRO A 59 -9.57 -3.75 -22.01
CA PRO A 59 -8.72 -4.36 -20.99
C PRO A 59 -9.47 -4.43 -19.66
N VAL A 60 -9.40 -5.57 -18.98
CA VAL A 60 -9.94 -5.73 -17.63
C VAL A 60 -9.21 -4.76 -16.71
N LYS A 61 -9.94 -3.86 -16.05
CA LYS A 61 -9.35 -2.97 -15.04
C LYS A 61 -8.83 -3.81 -13.88
N PRO A 62 -7.65 -3.49 -13.34
CA PRO A 62 -7.14 -4.16 -12.15
C PRO A 62 -8.16 -4.00 -11.01
N GLY A 63 -8.58 -5.12 -10.44
CA GLY A 63 -9.49 -5.19 -9.30
C GLY A 63 -8.75 -5.21 -7.97
N LEU A 64 -9.49 -5.51 -6.91
CA LEU A 64 -8.95 -5.81 -5.60
C LEU A 64 -8.07 -7.07 -5.67
N PHE A 65 -6.84 -7.01 -5.15
CA PHE A 65 -6.00 -8.18 -4.99
C PHE A 65 -6.38 -8.91 -3.69
N VAL A 66 -7.15 -9.97 -3.84
CA VAL A 66 -7.84 -10.65 -2.74
C VAL A 66 -6.90 -11.15 -1.63
N PRO A 67 -5.74 -11.82 -1.92
CA PRO A 67 -4.87 -12.32 -0.85
C PRO A 67 -4.36 -11.22 0.09
N ALA A 68 -3.94 -10.08 -0.45
CA ALA A 68 -3.47 -8.97 0.38
C ALA A 68 -4.62 -8.29 1.14
N ALA A 69 -5.81 -8.23 0.52
CA ALA A 69 -6.99 -7.67 1.17
C ALA A 69 -7.44 -8.52 2.36
N VAL A 70 -7.49 -9.84 2.18
CA VAL A 70 -7.82 -10.79 3.25
C VAL A 70 -6.80 -10.72 4.38
N ALA A 71 -5.51 -10.73 4.05
CA ALA A 71 -4.43 -10.65 5.04
C ALA A 71 -4.52 -9.36 5.88
N LEU A 72 -4.70 -8.20 5.26
CA LEU A 72 -4.85 -6.93 5.99
C LEU A 72 -6.13 -6.93 6.83
N TYR A 73 -7.24 -7.39 6.27
CA TYR A 73 -8.53 -7.36 6.97
C TYR A 73 -8.55 -8.30 8.18
N ALA A 74 -7.94 -9.49 8.07
CA ALA A 74 -7.78 -10.42 9.19
C ALA A 74 -6.98 -9.78 10.35
N LYS A 75 -5.87 -9.07 10.04
CA LYS A 75 -5.08 -8.35 11.03
C LYS A 75 -5.87 -7.24 11.74
N LEU A 76 -6.72 -6.52 11.02
CA LEU A 76 -7.62 -5.54 11.64
C LEU A 76 -8.67 -6.21 12.55
N LEU A 77 -9.21 -7.36 12.16
CA LEU A 77 -10.10 -8.16 13.00
C LEU A 77 -9.40 -8.64 14.28
N GLU A 78 -8.13 -9.03 14.20
CA GLU A 78 -7.34 -9.38 15.38
C GLU A 78 -7.17 -8.20 16.35
N VAL A 79 -6.92 -6.99 15.83
CA VAL A 79 -6.88 -5.77 16.67
C VAL A 79 -8.24 -5.52 17.31
N HIS A 80 -9.32 -5.64 16.53
CA HIS A 80 -10.69 -5.48 17.05
C HIS A 80 -11.02 -6.51 18.15
N THR A 81 -10.64 -7.77 17.95
CA THR A 81 -10.88 -8.85 18.92
C THR A 81 -10.07 -8.63 20.19
N LEU A 82 -8.85 -8.11 20.06
CA LEU A 82 -8.00 -7.78 21.20
C LEU A 82 -8.60 -6.64 22.02
N ASN A 83 -9.00 -5.55 21.35
CA ASN A 83 -9.59 -4.37 21.96
C ASN A 83 -10.36 -3.54 20.91
N PRO A 84 -11.71 -3.55 20.93
CA PRO A 84 -12.53 -2.75 20.02
C PRO A 84 -12.26 -1.25 20.09
N ASP A 85 -11.96 -0.72 21.27
CA ASP A 85 -11.64 0.68 21.48
C ASP A 85 -10.32 1.07 20.79
N LEU A 86 -9.29 0.24 20.92
CA LEU A 86 -8.03 0.41 20.18
C LEU A 86 -8.27 0.41 18.65
N MET A 87 -9.17 -0.45 18.15
CA MET A 87 -9.52 -0.47 16.72
C MET A 87 -10.22 0.83 16.29
N ALA A 88 -11.09 1.37 17.13
CA ALA A 88 -11.80 2.64 16.90
C ALA A 88 -10.82 3.83 16.84
N HIS A 89 -9.88 3.90 17.78
CA HIS A 89 -8.81 4.89 17.77
C HIS A 89 -7.86 4.71 16.59
N LEU A 90 -7.52 3.47 16.21
CA LEU A 90 -6.72 3.18 15.01
C LEU A 90 -7.41 3.66 13.72
N ALA A 91 -8.73 3.46 13.61
CA ALA A 91 -9.50 3.92 12.46
C ALA A 91 -9.48 5.45 12.35
N SER A 92 -9.67 6.14 13.46
CA SER A 92 -9.59 7.60 13.56
C SER A 92 -8.17 8.10 13.21
N TYR A 93 -7.14 7.51 13.80
CA TYR A 93 -5.74 7.78 13.52
C TYR A 93 -5.40 7.56 12.04
N ALA A 94 -5.82 6.44 11.47
CA ALA A 94 -5.59 6.15 10.07
C ALA A 94 -6.14 7.25 9.16
N LEU A 95 -7.32 7.81 9.46
CA LEU A 95 -7.93 8.87 8.66
C LEU A 95 -7.24 10.22 8.85
N THR A 96 -6.97 10.63 10.10
CA THR A 96 -6.54 11.99 10.43
C THR A 96 -5.03 12.17 10.41
N GLU A 97 -4.25 11.15 10.73
CA GLU A 97 -2.81 11.26 10.92
C GLU A 97 -1.98 10.58 9.83
N THR A 98 -2.60 9.79 8.94
CA THR A 98 -1.85 9.06 7.91
C THR A 98 -2.29 9.40 6.50
N ASP A 99 -1.44 9.05 5.51
CA ASP A 99 -1.76 9.07 4.08
C ASP A 99 -2.01 7.67 3.50
N TRP A 100 -2.20 6.66 4.35
CA TRP A 100 -2.32 5.25 3.98
C TRP A 100 -3.73 4.94 3.46
N ARG A 101 -3.94 5.21 2.17
CA ARG A 101 -5.25 5.11 1.51
C ARG A 101 -5.94 3.77 1.71
N ASP A 102 -5.23 2.67 1.57
CA ASP A 102 -5.83 1.33 1.58
C ASP A 102 -6.15 0.89 3.01
N LEU A 103 -5.34 1.31 4.00
CA LEU A 103 -5.66 1.15 5.42
C LEU A 103 -6.93 1.93 5.79
N LYS A 104 -7.07 3.18 5.34
CA LYS A 104 -8.30 3.98 5.57
C LYS A 104 -9.55 3.25 5.07
N VAL A 105 -9.47 2.64 3.89
CA VAL A 105 -10.60 1.88 3.30
C VAL A 105 -10.90 0.64 4.14
N ALA A 106 -9.88 -0.11 4.55
CA ALA A 106 -10.05 -1.32 5.35
C ALA A 106 -10.58 -1.02 6.75
N CYS A 107 -10.07 0.02 7.42
CA CYS A 107 -10.60 0.49 8.70
C CYS A 107 -12.06 0.93 8.58
N ALA A 108 -12.40 1.76 7.58
CA ALA A 108 -13.79 2.17 7.37
C ALA A 108 -14.73 0.99 7.10
N ALA A 109 -14.27 -0.03 6.35
CA ALA A 109 -15.02 -1.24 6.11
C ALA A 109 -15.34 -1.98 7.41
N LEU A 110 -14.33 -2.22 8.24
CA LEU A 110 -14.49 -2.92 9.50
C LEU A 110 -15.39 -2.14 10.47
N MET A 111 -15.16 -0.83 10.61
CA MET A 111 -15.97 0.01 11.51
C MET A 111 -17.44 0.07 11.09
N LEU A 112 -17.76 0.00 9.79
CA LEU A 112 -19.14 0.03 9.30
C LEU A 112 -19.90 -1.28 9.48
N VAL A 113 -19.20 -2.43 9.49
CA VAL A 113 -19.83 -3.76 9.44
C VAL A 113 -19.94 -4.44 10.80
N GLN A 114 -19.12 -4.03 11.76
CA GLN A 114 -19.07 -4.65 13.09
C GLN A 114 -20.45 -4.71 13.76
N ALA A 115 -20.64 -5.65 14.67
CA ALA A 115 -21.85 -5.78 15.42
C ALA A 115 -22.10 -4.54 16.31
N ARG A 116 -23.36 -4.29 16.60
CA ARG A 116 -23.72 -3.30 17.63
C ARG A 116 -23.30 -3.83 18.99
N ALA A 117 -22.58 -3.02 19.74
CA ALA A 117 -22.12 -3.32 21.10
C ALA A 117 -22.62 -2.23 22.05
N GLY A 118 -22.35 -2.41 23.35
CA GLY A 118 -22.67 -1.45 24.40
C GLY A 118 -24.11 -1.51 24.92
N VAL A 119 -24.38 -0.60 25.86
CA VAL A 119 -25.69 -0.49 26.49
C VAL A 119 -26.57 0.45 25.69
N PRO A 120 -27.84 0.08 25.40
CA PRO A 120 -28.73 0.99 24.72
C PRO A 120 -29.08 2.20 25.59
N VAL A 121 -28.92 3.39 25.02
CA VAL A 121 -29.40 4.64 25.60
C VAL A 121 -30.75 4.96 24.96
N HIS A 122 -31.76 5.16 25.79
CA HIS A 122 -33.14 5.35 25.36
C HIS A 122 -33.50 6.84 25.31
N ASP A 123 -34.34 7.22 24.36
CA ASP A 123 -35.03 8.50 24.30
C ASP A 123 -36.19 8.55 25.30
N ASP A 124 -36.77 9.73 25.48
CA ASP A 124 -37.90 9.96 26.39
C ASP A 124 -39.14 9.12 26.07
N ASP A 125 -39.28 8.67 24.83
CA ASP A 125 -40.37 7.77 24.36
C ASP A 125 -40.05 6.28 24.58
N GLY A 126 -38.89 5.95 25.16
CA GLY A 126 -38.44 4.59 25.41
C GLY A 126 -37.84 3.90 24.19
N SER A 127 -37.72 4.58 23.05
CA SER A 127 -36.99 4.05 21.89
C SER A 127 -35.48 4.10 22.10
N VAL A 128 -34.73 3.22 21.42
CA VAL A 128 -33.24 3.24 21.50
C VAL A 128 -32.71 4.36 20.64
N ALA A 129 -32.17 5.42 21.24
CA ALA A 129 -31.52 6.53 20.57
C ALA A 129 -30.18 6.11 19.96
N PHE A 130 -29.31 5.51 20.77
CA PHE A 130 -28.00 5.02 20.37
C PHE A 130 -27.49 3.95 21.34
N TYR A 131 -26.32 3.42 21.10
CA TYR A 131 -25.59 2.55 22.01
C TYR A 131 -24.31 3.27 22.44
N ASP A 132 -23.93 3.23 23.73
CA ASP A 132 -22.84 4.00 24.30
C ASP A 132 -21.44 3.62 23.77
N ASP A 133 -21.32 2.44 23.17
CA ASP A 133 -20.10 1.95 22.53
C ASP A 133 -20.31 1.56 21.05
N ASP A 134 -21.25 2.21 20.34
CA ASP A 134 -21.51 1.94 18.92
C ASP A 134 -20.43 2.58 18.02
N TYR A 135 -19.28 1.95 17.93
CA TYR A 135 -18.17 2.41 17.09
C TYR A 135 -18.46 2.44 15.57
N ARG A 136 -19.61 1.90 15.11
CA ARG A 136 -20.02 2.02 13.70
C ARG A 136 -20.20 3.47 13.25
N VAL A 137 -20.48 4.36 14.18
CA VAL A 137 -20.54 5.81 13.95
C VAL A 137 -19.20 6.34 13.44
N ILE A 138 -18.08 5.79 13.92
CA ILE A 138 -16.74 6.16 13.41
C ILE A 138 -16.61 5.81 11.93
N GLY A 139 -17.07 4.63 11.52
CA GLY A 139 -17.10 4.25 10.11
C GLY A 139 -17.95 5.17 9.24
N GLU A 140 -19.12 5.60 9.73
CA GLU A 140 -19.95 6.61 9.06
C GLU A 140 -19.22 7.96 8.99
N ALA A 141 -18.61 8.42 10.09
CA ALA A 141 -17.82 9.65 10.13
C ALA A 141 -16.65 9.59 9.13
N MET A 142 -15.93 8.47 9.05
CA MET A 142 -14.86 8.29 8.04
C MET A 142 -15.35 8.49 6.61
N VAL A 143 -16.53 7.97 6.26
CA VAL A 143 -17.13 8.12 4.92
C VAL A 143 -17.55 9.57 4.66
N LEU A 144 -18.07 10.25 5.67
CA LEU A 144 -18.63 11.60 5.56
C LEU A 144 -17.58 12.70 5.72
N TRP A 145 -16.44 12.38 6.36
CA TRP A 145 -15.37 13.34 6.64
C TRP A 145 -14.94 14.11 5.40
N TYR A 146 -14.93 15.43 5.52
CA TYR A 146 -14.50 16.31 4.47
C TYR A 146 -13.52 17.35 5.00
N GLN A 147 -12.33 17.39 4.41
CA GLN A 147 -11.33 18.41 4.68
C GLN A 147 -10.87 19.03 3.36
N LYS A 148 -11.12 20.32 3.19
CA LYS A 148 -10.75 21.04 1.97
C LYS A 148 -9.24 21.02 1.78
N LYS A 149 -8.79 20.69 0.55
CA LYS A 149 -7.37 20.63 0.17
C LYS A 149 -6.52 19.62 0.96
N SER A 150 -7.13 18.65 1.60
CA SER A 150 -6.41 17.59 2.35
C SER A 150 -6.58 16.22 1.69
N ALA A 151 -5.52 15.40 1.74
CA ALA A 151 -5.59 13.97 1.42
C ALA A 151 -6.17 13.13 2.55
N ARG A 152 -6.45 13.74 3.72
CA ARG A 152 -6.95 13.07 4.92
C ARG A 152 -8.46 12.91 4.90
N MET A 153 -8.98 12.29 3.85
CA MET A 153 -10.39 11.95 3.67
C MET A 153 -10.54 10.77 2.73
N LEU A 154 -11.70 10.10 2.76
CA LEU A 154 -12.03 9.10 1.76
C LEU A 154 -12.48 9.79 0.46
N THR A 155 -11.74 9.55 -0.62
CA THR A 155 -12.15 10.00 -1.94
C THR A 155 -13.40 9.24 -2.41
N PRO A 156 -14.17 9.75 -3.39
CA PRO A 156 -15.32 9.02 -3.95
C PRO A 156 -14.98 7.58 -4.37
N LYS A 157 -13.76 7.38 -4.88
CA LYS A 157 -13.27 6.05 -5.24
C LYS A 157 -13.00 5.18 -4.01
N ALA A 158 -12.52 5.75 -2.93
CA ALA A 158 -12.31 5.04 -1.68
C ALA A 158 -13.64 4.63 -1.04
N VAL A 159 -14.66 5.50 -1.05
CA VAL A 159 -16.01 5.18 -0.58
C VAL A 159 -16.60 3.98 -1.34
N LEU A 160 -16.43 3.94 -2.67
CA LEU A 160 -16.86 2.79 -3.48
C LEU A 160 -16.07 1.52 -3.14
N ARG A 161 -14.77 1.64 -2.89
CA ARG A 161 -13.88 0.54 -2.55
C ARG A 161 -14.18 -0.10 -1.20
N VAL A 162 -14.75 0.64 -0.26
CA VAL A 162 -15.26 0.07 1.00
C VAL A 162 -16.28 -1.03 0.72
N ALA A 163 -17.25 -0.77 -0.19
CA ALA A 163 -18.21 -1.79 -0.57
C ALA A 163 -17.56 -2.95 -1.35
N GLU A 164 -16.65 -2.66 -2.29
CA GLU A 164 -15.92 -3.70 -3.03
C GLU A 164 -15.19 -4.65 -2.08
N LEU A 165 -14.58 -4.12 -1.02
CA LEU A 165 -13.91 -4.91 0.00
C LEU A 165 -14.89 -5.77 0.80
N LEU A 166 -15.96 -5.18 1.32
CA LEU A 166 -16.97 -5.89 2.12
C LEU A 166 -17.73 -6.96 1.33
N GLU A 167 -17.93 -6.76 0.02
CA GLU A 167 -18.61 -7.71 -0.86
C GLU A 167 -17.69 -8.85 -1.35
N THR A 168 -16.39 -8.79 -1.06
CA THR A 168 -15.44 -9.86 -1.38
C THR A 168 -15.80 -11.10 -0.56
N PRO A 169 -16.00 -12.29 -1.19
CA PRO A 169 -16.50 -13.48 -0.50
C PRO A 169 -15.70 -13.87 0.74
N GLU A 170 -14.38 -13.81 0.66
CA GLU A 170 -13.46 -14.15 1.75
C GLU A 170 -13.58 -13.15 2.92
N ILE A 171 -13.72 -11.86 2.63
CA ILE A 171 -13.95 -10.82 3.65
C ILE A 171 -15.33 -10.99 4.29
N ALA A 172 -16.36 -11.29 3.47
CA ALA A 172 -17.69 -11.56 3.98
C ALA A 172 -17.71 -12.79 4.90
N ALA A 173 -16.90 -13.81 4.60
CA ALA A 173 -16.74 -14.99 5.46
C ALA A 173 -16.07 -14.62 6.80
N LEU A 174 -14.99 -13.83 6.77
CA LEU A 174 -14.35 -13.33 7.98
C LEU A 174 -15.32 -12.52 8.86
N ASN A 175 -16.11 -11.64 8.26
CA ASN A 175 -17.10 -10.85 8.99
C ASN A 175 -18.17 -11.74 9.67
N ARG A 176 -18.68 -12.76 8.97
CA ARG A 176 -19.64 -13.70 9.56
C ARG A 176 -19.02 -14.52 10.69
N ALA A 177 -17.78 -14.98 10.51
CA ALA A 177 -17.04 -15.69 11.55
C ALA A 177 -16.81 -14.83 12.81
N ALA A 178 -16.64 -13.52 12.63
CA ALA A 178 -16.54 -12.55 13.72
C ALA A 178 -17.92 -12.15 14.32
N GLY A 179 -19.02 -12.74 13.85
CA GLY A 179 -20.38 -12.41 14.33
C GLY A 179 -20.97 -11.14 13.70
N PHE A 180 -20.39 -10.64 12.61
CA PHE A 180 -20.87 -9.43 11.93
C PHE A 180 -21.84 -9.79 10.79
N GLY A 181 -23.08 -9.34 10.92
CA GLY A 181 -24.15 -9.63 9.98
C GLY A 181 -24.87 -10.97 10.23
N ASP A 182 -25.79 -11.32 9.34
CA ASP A 182 -26.54 -12.57 9.43
C ASP A 182 -25.66 -13.77 9.00
N PRO A 183 -25.41 -14.75 9.89
CA PRO A 183 -24.63 -15.95 9.55
C PRO A 183 -25.21 -16.76 8.40
N ALA A 184 -26.56 -16.81 8.28
CA ALA A 184 -27.28 -17.52 7.23
C ALA A 184 -27.54 -16.65 5.98
N GLY A 185 -27.14 -15.38 6.02
CA GLY A 185 -27.41 -14.40 4.98
C GLY A 185 -26.70 -14.73 3.66
N LYS A 186 -27.45 -14.76 2.56
CA LYS A 186 -26.89 -14.95 1.21
C LYS A 186 -26.06 -13.75 0.72
N ARG A 187 -26.35 -12.55 1.21
CA ARG A 187 -25.66 -11.32 0.82
C ARG A 187 -24.49 -11.03 1.76
N ALA A 188 -23.43 -10.46 1.21
CA ALA A 188 -22.31 -10.01 2.01
C ALA A 188 -22.75 -8.95 3.04
N PRO A 189 -22.28 -9.03 4.30
CA PRO A 189 -22.58 -8.02 5.29
C PRO A 189 -21.83 -6.72 4.94
N VAL A 190 -22.60 -5.68 4.59
CA VAL A 190 -22.03 -4.34 4.29
C VAL A 190 -22.30 -3.33 5.41
N GLY A 191 -22.95 -3.74 6.46
CA GLY A 191 -23.27 -2.93 7.63
C GLY A 191 -23.93 -1.59 7.27
N ARG A 192 -23.43 -0.52 7.86
CA ARG A 192 -23.95 0.85 7.65
C ARG A 192 -23.43 1.54 6.39
N TRP A 193 -22.64 0.85 5.54
CA TRP A 193 -22.07 1.46 4.35
C TRP A 193 -23.10 2.11 3.42
N SER A 194 -24.21 1.41 3.14
CA SER A 194 -25.24 1.96 2.24
C SER A 194 -25.86 3.24 2.79
N LYS A 195 -26.13 3.30 4.10
CA LYS A 195 -26.66 4.50 4.77
C LYS A 195 -25.64 5.65 4.71
N ALA A 196 -24.39 5.40 5.09
CA ALA A 196 -23.33 6.40 5.07
C ALA A 196 -23.06 6.93 3.66
N ALA A 197 -22.99 6.04 2.66
CA ALA A 197 -22.76 6.42 1.27
C ALA A 197 -23.96 7.16 0.64
N THR A 198 -25.18 6.86 1.04
CA THR A 198 -26.38 7.64 0.64
C THR A 198 -26.32 9.04 1.26
N LYS A 199 -26.04 9.15 2.56
CA LYS A 199 -25.85 10.47 3.22
C LYS A 199 -24.71 11.25 2.55
N TRP A 200 -23.62 10.57 2.16
CA TRP A 200 -22.52 11.18 1.41
C TRP A 200 -23.02 11.78 0.07
N LEU A 201 -23.87 11.07 -0.70
CA LEU A 201 -24.43 11.58 -1.94
C LEU A 201 -25.37 12.77 -1.69
N ASN A 202 -26.25 12.70 -0.69
CA ASN A 202 -27.15 13.80 -0.31
C ASN A 202 -26.37 15.09 -0.02
N LEU A 203 -25.27 15.01 0.75
CA LEU A 203 -24.43 16.17 1.06
C LEU A 203 -23.77 16.78 -0.18
N ARG A 204 -23.45 15.96 -1.20
CA ARG A 204 -22.86 16.45 -2.47
C ARG A 204 -23.91 16.98 -3.40
N GLU A 205 -25.12 16.43 -3.40
CA GLU A 205 -26.26 16.97 -4.13
C GLU A 205 -26.68 18.33 -3.58
N ALA A 206 -26.69 18.49 -2.25
CA ALA A 206 -27.01 19.75 -1.59
C ALA A 206 -25.94 20.83 -1.76
N ASN A 207 -24.71 20.50 -2.22
CA ASN A 207 -23.60 21.42 -2.37
C ASN A 207 -22.98 21.35 -3.76
N ASP A 208 -23.47 22.19 -4.67
CA ASP A 208 -23.00 22.25 -6.06
C ASP A 208 -21.51 22.52 -6.21
N ALA A 209 -20.96 23.43 -5.42
CA ALA A 209 -19.55 23.79 -5.50
C ALA A 209 -18.66 22.58 -5.15
N MET A 210 -19.05 21.80 -4.14
CA MET A 210 -18.37 20.58 -3.76
C MET A 210 -18.51 19.51 -4.85
N LEU A 211 -19.70 19.32 -5.41
CA LEU A 211 -19.93 18.35 -6.49
C LEU A 211 -19.15 18.73 -7.75
N GLN A 212 -19.15 20.01 -8.15
CA GLN A 212 -18.35 20.51 -9.27
C GLN A 212 -16.85 20.30 -9.05
N GLY A 213 -16.35 20.54 -7.82
CA GLY A 213 -14.97 20.28 -7.44
C GLY A 213 -14.60 18.82 -7.64
N LEU A 214 -15.44 17.89 -7.23
CA LEU A 214 -15.22 16.45 -7.42
C LEU A 214 -15.29 16.04 -8.91
N VAL A 215 -16.20 16.64 -9.68
CA VAL A 215 -16.28 16.41 -11.13
C VAL A 215 -15.02 16.93 -11.83
N LYS A 216 -14.54 18.13 -11.51
CA LYS A 216 -13.26 18.69 -12.00
C LYS A 216 -12.06 17.83 -11.59
N ALA A 217 -12.09 17.23 -10.40
CA ALA A 217 -11.07 16.30 -9.94
C ALA A 217 -11.13 14.90 -10.62
N GLY A 218 -12.05 14.70 -11.58
CA GLY A 218 -12.13 13.47 -12.38
C GLY A 218 -12.99 12.35 -11.76
N TYR A 219 -13.74 12.60 -10.69
CA TYR A 219 -14.56 11.60 -10.02
C TYR A 219 -15.97 11.41 -10.62
N LYS A 220 -16.31 12.09 -11.72
CA LYS A 220 -17.62 12.03 -12.39
C LYS A 220 -18.15 10.59 -12.53
N GLN A 221 -17.37 9.69 -13.11
CA GLN A 221 -17.78 8.31 -13.33
C GLN A 221 -17.88 7.50 -12.02
N THR A 222 -17.02 7.80 -11.06
CA THR A 222 -17.07 7.14 -9.75
C THR A 222 -18.34 7.50 -8.99
N ILE A 223 -18.74 8.77 -9.00
CA ILE A 223 -19.99 9.24 -8.37
C ILE A 223 -21.20 8.60 -9.04
N LYS A 224 -21.20 8.51 -10.38
CA LYS A 224 -22.24 7.78 -11.12
C LYS A 224 -22.33 6.30 -10.72
N SER A 225 -21.16 5.64 -10.56
CA SER A 225 -21.11 4.24 -10.14
C SER A 225 -21.62 4.05 -8.72
N LEU A 226 -21.27 4.98 -7.81
CA LEU A 226 -21.75 4.98 -6.43
C LEU A 226 -23.27 5.15 -6.37
N ALA A 227 -23.82 6.15 -7.08
CA ALA A 227 -25.25 6.40 -7.15
C ALA A 227 -26.04 5.20 -7.71
N ARG A 228 -25.53 4.55 -8.78
CA ARG A 228 -26.14 3.32 -9.32
C ARG A 228 -26.14 2.17 -8.32
N LYS A 229 -24.99 1.94 -7.66
CA LYS A 229 -24.83 0.86 -6.69
C LYS A 229 -25.82 0.98 -5.53
N LEU A 230 -26.12 2.21 -5.13
CA LEU A 230 -27.07 2.52 -4.06
C LEU A 230 -28.53 2.65 -4.52
N GLY A 231 -28.82 2.61 -5.82
CA GLY A 231 -30.14 2.98 -6.34
C GLY A 231 -30.54 4.41 -5.96
N TYR A 232 -29.55 5.30 -5.84
CA TYR A 232 -29.74 6.67 -5.39
C TYR A 232 -30.68 7.45 -6.33
N LYS A 233 -31.70 8.06 -5.77
CA LYS A 233 -32.68 8.88 -6.48
C LYS A 233 -32.44 10.35 -6.15
N PRO A 234 -31.69 11.10 -6.99
CA PRO A 234 -31.48 12.53 -6.78
C PRO A 234 -32.80 13.29 -6.80
N ALA A 235 -32.92 14.26 -5.91
CA ALA A 235 -34.05 15.20 -5.87
C ALA A 235 -33.84 16.35 -6.88
N SER A 236 -32.60 16.67 -7.20
CA SER A 236 -32.21 17.82 -8.02
C SER A 236 -31.87 17.42 -9.46
N GLU A 237 -32.52 18.07 -10.44
CA GLU A 237 -32.14 17.96 -11.86
C GLU A 237 -30.71 18.46 -12.11
N ARG A 238 -30.25 19.41 -11.31
CA ARG A 238 -28.91 19.96 -11.38
C ARG A 238 -27.83 18.91 -11.08
N PHE A 239 -28.09 17.97 -10.16
CA PHE A 239 -27.21 16.84 -9.92
C PHE A 239 -26.99 16.00 -11.18
N PHE A 240 -28.05 15.73 -11.93
CA PHE A 240 -27.96 15.03 -13.22
C PHE A 240 -27.17 15.83 -14.26
N GLY A 241 -27.41 17.15 -14.35
CA GLY A 241 -26.71 18.04 -15.27
C GLY A 241 -25.21 18.09 -15.01
N LEU A 242 -24.81 18.29 -13.75
CA LEU A 242 -23.40 18.35 -13.34
C LEU A 242 -22.66 17.04 -13.60
N LEU A 243 -23.33 15.90 -13.41
CA LEU A 243 -22.77 14.60 -13.73
C LEU A 243 -22.91 14.22 -15.21
N GLY A 244 -23.60 15.05 -16.02
CA GLY A 244 -23.84 14.79 -17.44
C GLY A 244 -24.63 13.51 -17.65
N TRP A 245 -25.65 13.25 -16.82
CA TRP A 245 -26.68 12.27 -17.08
C TRP A 245 -27.76 12.90 -17.93
N LYS A 246 -28.15 12.23 -19.02
CA LYS A 246 -29.32 12.63 -19.81
C LYS A 246 -30.54 11.95 -19.23
N GLN A 247 -31.62 12.71 -19.03
CA GLN A 247 -32.92 12.11 -18.80
C GLN A 247 -33.45 11.55 -20.13
N SER A 248 -33.79 10.26 -20.17
CA SER A 248 -34.63 9.75 -21.23
C SER A 248 -36.07 9.91 -20.79
N GLN A 249 -36.90 10.53 -21.63
CA GLN A 249 -38.33 10.45 -21.47
C GLN A 249 -38.76 9.04 -21.94
N ALA A 250 -39.31 8.25 -21.05
CA ALA A 250 -39.95 7.01 -21.43
C ALA A 250 -41.17 7.32 -22.27
N LYS A 251 -41.48 6.46 -23.25
CA LYS A 251 -42.63 6.57 -24.13
C LYS A 251 -43.99 6.59 -23.39
N ASP A 252 -43.98 6.17 -22.13
CA ASP A 252 -45.13 6.06 -21.24
C ASP A 252 -45.22 7.18 -20.19
N GLY A 253 -44.45 8.25 -20.33
CA GLY A 253 -44.47 9.38 -19.41
C GLY A 253 -43.79 9.13 -18.05
N ARG A 254 -43.28 7.93 -17.79
CA ARG A 254 -42.46 7.64 -16.60
C ARG A 254 -41.03 8.07 -16.83
N ARG A 255 -40.49 8.88 -15.92
CA ARG A 255 -39.07 9.25 -15.95
C ARG A 255 -38.21 8.04 -15.56
N THR A 256 -37.74 7.30 -16.54
CA THR A 256 -36.66 6.32 -16.33
C THR A 256 -35.33 7.01 -16.51
N VAL A 257 -34.43 6.89 -15.51
CA VAL A 257 -33.03 7.29 -15.66
C VAL A 257 -32.40 6.24 -16.58
N GLY A 258 -32.49 6.47 -17.89
CA GLY A 258 -31.94 5.58 -18.90
C GLY A 258 -30.42 5.64 -18.84
N LEU A 259 -29.81 4.49 -18.54
CA LEU A 259 -28.36 4.27 -18.58
C LEU A 259 -27.82 4.13 -20.01
N GLU A 260 -28.69 4.19 -21.01
CA GLU A 260 -28.37 3.77 -22.38
C GLU A 260 -27.63 4.81 -23.22
N ASN A 261 -27.63 6.08 -22.82
CA ASN A 261 -26.96 7.12 -23.59
C ASN A 261 -25.81 7.79 -22.84
N LEU A 262 -24.81 6.99 -22.46
CA LEU A 262 -23.43 7.48 -22.36
C LEU A 262 -22.84 7.59 -23.78
N THR A 263 -23.48 8.32 -24.67
CA THR A 263 -22.79 8.91 -25.81
C THR A 263 -21.83 9.92 -25.21
N ILE A 264 -20.52 9.56 -25.17
CA ILE A 264 -19.48 10.57 -25.36
C ILE A 264 -19.98 11.36 -26.54
N THR A 265 -20.43 12.58 -26.32
CA THR A 265 -20.82 13.47 -27.40
C THR A 265 -19.64 13.45 -28.35
N LYS A 266 -19.86 13.12 -29.63
CA LYS A 266 -18.79 13.14 -30.67
C LYS A 266 -18.06 14.48 -30.72
N SER A 267 -18.65 15.55 -30.14
CA SER A 267 -18.07 16.87 -30.00
C SER A 267 -16.83 16.97 -29.08
N ASP A 268 -16.52 15.92 -28.29
CA ASP A 268 -15.33 15.93 -27.41
C ASP A 268 -14.09 15.30 -28.08
N ARG A 269 -14.21 14.74 -29.28
CA ARG A 269 -13.08 14.20 -30.04
C ARG A 269 -12.53 15.26 -30.99
N PHE A 270 -11.24 15.14 -31.30
CA PHE A 270 -10.56 16.01 -32.26
C PHE A 270 -10.69 15.50 -33.70
N ASP A 271 -11.71 14.69 -33.99
CA ASP A 271 -11.94 14.14 -35.34
C ASP A 271 -12.12 15.28 -36.37
N GLY A 272 -11.30 15.29 -37.41
CA GLY A 272 -11.31 16.31 -38.46
C GLY A 272 -10.49 17.58 -38.18
N LEU A 273 -9.86 17.70 -37.02
CA LEU A 273 -8.91 18.77 -36.74
C LEU A 273 -7.51 18.38 -37.20
N SER A 274 -6.76 19.36 -37.69
CA SER A 274 -5.34 19.25 -37.95
C SER A 274 -4.53 19.15 -36.65
N GLU A 275 -3.30 18.69 -36.71
CA GLU A 275 -2.39 18.62 -35.57
C GLU A 275 -2.22 19.98 -34.87
N ALA A 276 -2.11 21.07 -35.65
CA ALA A 276 -1.97 22.43 -35.12
C ALA A 276 -3.22 22.88 -34.33
N GLU A 277 -4.41 22.62 -34.85
CA GLU A 277 -5.68 22.92 -34.17
C GLU A 277 -5.87 22.08 -32.91
N ILE A 278 -5.40 20.83 -32.92
CA ILE A 278 -5.38 19.96 -31.73
C ILE A 278 -4.46 20.55 -30.65
N CYS A 279 -3.25 21.00 -31.03
CA CYS A 279 -2.31 21.63 -30.10
C CYS A 279 -2.89 22.91 -29.51
N GLU A 280 -3.52 23.74 -30.31
CA GLU A 280 -4.19 24.98 -29.88
C GLU A 280 -5.34 24.64 -28.89
N ALA A 281 -6.16 23.68 -29.20
CA ALA A 281 -7.25 23.23 -28.34
C ALA A 281 -6.74 22.68 -26.99
N ILE A 282 -5.63 21.94 -26.99
CA ILE A 282 -4.99 21.41 -25.77
C ILE A 282 -4.54 22.57 -24.88
N VAL A 283 -3.85 23.56 -25.44
CA VAL A 283 -3.32 24.72 -24.70
C VAL A 283 -4.46 25.60 -24.19
N THR A 284 -5.39 25.97 -25.04
CA THR A 284 -6.51 26.86 -24.71
C THR A 284 -7.43 26.26 -23.65
N GLN A 285 -7.77 24.95 -23.78
CA GLN A 285 -8.63 24.26 -22.84
C GLN A 285 -7.87 23.72 -21.62
N LYS A 286 -6.53 23.85 -21.58
CA LYS A 286 -5.65 23.31 -20.52
C LYS A 286 -5.94 21.83 -20.26
N LEU A 287 -6.02 21.05 -21.32
CA LEU A 287 -6.36 19.62 -21.23
C LEU A 287 -5.25 18.85 -20.56
N ARG A 288 -5.64 17.92 -19.68
CA ARG A 288 -4.67 16.98 -19.10
C ARG A 288 -4.35 15.86 -20.10
N TYR A 289 -3.18 15.25 -19.96
CA TYR A 289 -2.69 14.17 -20.83
C TYR A 289 -3.75 13.10 -21.13
N LYS A 290 -4.38 12.54 -20.10
CA LYS A 290 -5.39 11.48 -20.28
C LYS A 290 -6.66 11.92 -20.99
N ASP A 291 -7.04 13.17 -20.81
CA ASP A 291 -8.22 13.75 -21.43
C ASP A 291 -7.93 14.05 -22.91
N ALA A 292 -6.74 14.55 -23.22
CA ALA A 292 -6.31 14.83 -24.59
C ALA A 292 -6.09 13.55 -25.40
N VAL A 293 -5.29 12.60 -24.88
CA VAL A 293 -4.98 11.34 -25.59
C VAL A 293 -6.25 10.53 -25.89
N GLY A 294 -7.26 10.56 -24.97
CA GLY A 294 -8.55 9.92 -25.22
C GLY A 294 -9.38 10.53 -26.35
N ARG A 295 -9.03 11.75 -26.81
CA ARG A 295 -9.73 12.50 -27.88
C ARG A 295 -9.00 12.48 -29.22
N LEU A 296 -7.71 12.06 -29.24
CA LEU A 296 -6.91 12.05 -30.45
C LEU A 296 -7.51 11.14 -31.53
N PRO A 297 -7.53 11.59 -32.78
CA PRO A 297 -7.83 10.74 -33.93
C PRO A 297 -6.79 9.64 -34.06
N ALA A 298 -7.20 8.46 -34.54
CA ALA A 298 -6.32 7.31 -34.65
C ALA A 298 -5.23 7.47 -35.73
N ASP A 299 -5.51 8.28 -36.71
CA ASP A 299 -4.62 8.61 -37.84
C ASP A 299 -3.52 9.62 -37.48
N ILE A 300 -3.79 10.52 -36.52
CA ILE A 300 -2.80 11.50 -36.02
C ILE A 300 -2.02 10.88 -34.85
N GLY A 301 -2.71 10.29 -33.89
CA GLY A 301 -2.09 9.69 -32.70
C GLY A 301 -1.43 10.73 -31.79
N LEU A 302 -0.43 10.27 -31.02
CA LEU A 302 0.35 11.12 -30.12
C LEU A 302 1.66 11.53 -30.80
N THR A 303 1.69 12.75 -31.30
CA THR A 303 2.86 13.32 -32.00
C THR A 303 3.77 14.11 -31.06
N PRO A 304 5.01 14.44 -31.48
CA PRO A 304 5.89 15.35 -30.73
C PRO A 304 5.25 16.71 -30.44
N ALA A 305 4.57 17.34 -31.39
CA ALA A 305 3.93 18.63 -31.21
C ALA A 305 2.81 18.58 -30.17
N ILE A 306 1.98 17.54 -30.21
CA ILE A 306 0.92 17.29 -29.21
C ILE A 306 1.51 17.08 -27.83
N MET A 307 2.63 16.34 -27.72
CA MET A 307 3.31 16.15 -26.42
C MET A 307 3.84 17.46 -25.87
N VAL A 308 4.45 18.33 -26.69
CA VAL A 308 4.92 19.65 -26.26
C VAL A 308 3.76 20.51 -25.76
N ALA A 309 2.63 20.51 -26.47
CA ALA A 309 1.42 21.23 -26.05
C ALA A 309 0.86 20.73 -24.69
N LEU A 310 1.09 19.47 -24.34
CA LEU A 310 0.66 18.85 -23.08
C LEU A 310 1.60 19.11 -21.90
N LEU A 311 2.88 19.44 -22.13
CA LEU A 311 3.88 19.61 -21.07
C LEU A 311 3.45 20.51 -19.92
N PRO A 312 2.82 21.70 -20.15
CA PRO A 312 2.40 22.58 -19.07
C PRO A 312 1.37 21.97 -18.11
N THR A 313 0.64 20.95 -18.56
CA THR A 313 -0.41 20.28 -17.79
C THR A 313 0.03 18.96 -17.17
N LEU A 314 1.24 18.49 -17.50
CA LEU A 314 1.80 17.27 -16.94
C LEU A 314 2.36 17.51 -15.53
N SER A 315 1.95 16.66 -14.60
CA SER A 315 2.62 16.60 -13.30
C SER A 315 3.99 15.92 -13.42
N ASP A 316 4.89 16.18 -12.46
CA ASP A 316 6.20 15.51 -12.39
C ASP A 316 6.07 13.99 -12.40
N ARG A 317 5.04 13.47 -11.75
CA ARG A 317 4.73 12.06 -11.74
C ARG A 317 4.33 11.53 -13.13
N ASP A 318 3.45 12.24 -13.83
CA ASP A 318 3.02 11.83 -15.17
C ASP A 318 4.20 11.89 -16.14
N LEU A 319 5.03 12.93 -16.05
CA LEU A 319 6.22 13.10 -16.88
C LEU A 319 7.23 11.95 -16.68
N ARG A 320 7.47 11.55 -15.44
CA ARG A 320 8.30 10.36 -15.15
C ARG A 320 7.72 9.09 -15.75
N GLN A 321 6.40 8.87 -15.59
CA GLN A 321 5.74 7.67 -16.14
C GLN A 321 5.75 7.60 -17.65
N LEU A 322 5.84 8.73 -18.33
CA LEU A 322 5.88 8.84 -19.78
C LEU A 322 7.30 8.71 -20.36
N THR A 323 8.33 8.50 -19.55
CA THR A 323 9.72 8.38 -20.02
C THR A 323 9.88 7.43 -21.21
N PRO A 324 9.29 6.20 -21.23
CA PRO A 324 9.40 5.34 -22.41
C PRO A 324 8.76 5.95 -23.66
N THR A 325 7.64 6.65 -23.53
CA THR A 325 6.98 7.34 -24.66
C THR A 325 7.78 8.55 -25.14
N LEU A 326 8.37 9.31 -24.20
CA LEU A 326 9.23 10.45 -24.54
C LEU A 326 10.51 10.01 -25.25
N GLU A 327 11.07 8.86 -24.84
CA GLU A 327 12.21 8.23 -25.53
C GLU A 327 11.81 7.78 -26.95
N GLU A 328 10.70 7.04 -27.09
CA GLU A 328 10.21 6.52 -28.38
C GLU A 328 9.94 7.65 -29.37
N LEU A 329 9.40 8.76 -28.93
CA LEU A 329 9.13 9.95 -29.75
C LEU A 329 10.35 10.87 -29.93
N GLY A 330 11.52 10.53 -29.36
CA GLY A 330 12.74 11.33 -29.43
C GLY A 330 12.67 12.69 -28.71
N LEU A 331 11.64 12.90 -27.85
CA LEU A 331 11.38 14.18 -27.20
C LEU A 331 12.40 14.55 -26.11
N LEU A 332 13.11 13.56 -25.54
CA LEU A 332 14.17 13.82 -24.58
C LEU A 332 15.44 14.41 -25.22
N GLN A 333 15.48 14.58 -26.53
CA GLN A 333 16.54 15.34 -27.23
C GLN A 333 16.24 16.85 -27.22
N VAL A 334 14.99 17.26 -26.95
CA VAL A 334 14.61 18.67 -26.86
C VAL A 334 15.03 19.22 -25.48
N PRO A 335 15.88 20.27 -25.41
CA PRO A 335 16.48 20.73 -24.15
C PRO A 335 15.45 21.08 -23.07
N GLU A 336 14.36 21.77 -23.44
CA GLU A 336 13.32 22.20 -22.49
C GLU A 336 12.56 21.01 -21.90
N ILE A 337 12.26 19.99 -22.71
CA ILE A 337 11.58 18.77 -22.28
C ILE A 337 12.50 17.97 -21.37
N ARG A 338 13.78 17.86 -21.76
CA ARG A 338 14.78 17.19 -20.97
C ARG A 338 14.99 17.83 -19.61
N ALA A 339 15.16 19.16 -19.56
CA ALA A 339 15.32 19.89 -18.31
C ALA A 339 14.11 19.71 -17.39
N ARG A 340 12.89 19.77 -17.94
CA ARG A 340 11.65 19.57 -17.18
C ARG A 340 11.53 18.11 -16.65
N TRP A 341 11.96 17.13 -17.45
CA TRP A 341 12.00 15.74 -17.08
C TRP A 341 13.07 15.47 -15.98
N GLU A 342 14.28 16.01 -16.12
CA GLU A 342 15.33 15.90 -15.12
C GLU A 342 14.88 16.48 -13.78
N LYS A 343 14.27 17.65 -13.76
CA LYS A 343 13.67 18.22 -12.55
C LYS A 343 12.61 17.30 -11.94
N ALA A 344 11.76 16.68 -12.76
CA ALA A 344 10.75 15.75 -12.28
C ALA A 344 11.36 14.47 -11.66
N ILE A 345 12.54 14.05 -12.12
CA ILE A 345 13.30 12.92 -11.56
C ILE A 345 13.94 13.31 -10.21
N GLU A 346 14.58 14.47 -10.12
CA GLU A 346 15.25 14.96 -8.90
C GLU A 346 14.26 15.13 -7.73
N THR A 347 13.03 15.53 -8.03
CA THR A 347 11.97 15.71 -7.03
C THR A 347 11.25 14.41 -6.65
N ALA A 348 11.65 13.27 -7.20
CA ALA A 348 11.03 11.98 -6.90
C ALA A 348 11.15 11.63 -5.41
N THR A 349 10.02 11.17 -4.86
CA THR A 349 9.91 10.66 -3.48
C THR A 349 9.56 9.18 -3.43
N ASP A 350 9.60 8.50 -4.58
CA ASP A 350 9.22 7.10 -4.74
C ASP A 350 10.20 6.34 -5.64
N GLN A 351 10.21 5.02 -5.53
CA GLN A 351 11.08 4.14 -6.32
C GLN A 351 10.46 3.69 -7.66
N ARG A 352 9.45 4.38 -8.20
CA ARG A 352 8.86 4.07 -9.52
C ARG A 352 9.86 4.12 -10.65
N GLY A 353 10.94 4.91 -10.50
CA GLY A 353 12.05 4.95 -11.43
C GLY A 353 12.55 3.57 -11.83
N LEU A 354 12.62 2.61 -10.88
CA LEU A 354 13.05 1.23 -11.16
C LEU A 354 12.12 0.49 -12.13
N ASN A 355 10.80 0.67 -11.98
CA ASN A 355 9.83 0.01 -12.87
C ASN A 355 9.76 0.71 -14.24
N ILE A 356 9.98 2.01 -14.29
CA ILE A 356 10.04 2.77 -15.54
C ILE A 356 11.30 2.38 -16.30
N ALA A 357 12.44 2.29 -15.63
CA ALA A 357 13.73 1.89 -16.21
C ALA A 357 13.69 0.54 -16.94
N ALA A 358 12.85 -0.40 -16.46
CA ALA A 358 12.67 -1.69 -17.12
C ALA A 358 12.03 -1.60 -18.54
N ASN A 359 11.43 -0.45 -18.88
CA ASN A 359 10.78 -0.22 -20.17
C ASN A 359 11.50 0.85 -21.02
N VAL A 360 12.67 1.31 -20.59
CA VAL A 360 13.52 2.30 -21.27
C VAL A 360 14.71 1.58 -21.89
N ARG A 361 15.12 1.97 -23.10
CA ARG A 361 16.20 1.33 -23.86
C ARG A 361 17.54 2.06 -23.70
N ASP A 362 17.48 3.38 -23.59
CA ASP A 362 18.65 4.24 -23.41
C ASP A 362 19.28 4.01 -22.01
N LYS A 363 20.53 3.56 -21.99
CA LYS A 363 21.25 3.23 -20.75
C LYS A 363 21.44 4.45 -19.85
N ALA A 364 21.68 5.63 -20.39
CA ALA A 364 21.88 6.85 -19.59
C ALA A 364 20.55 7.28 -18.92
N LEU A 365 19.41 7.11 -19.59
CA LEU A 365 18.10 7.35 -18.97
C LEU A 365 17.79 6.30 -17.90
N VAL A 366 18.13 5.03 -18.14
CA VAL A 366 17.99 3.95 -17.13
C VAL A 366 18.81 4.29 -15.89
N GLU A 367 20.07 4.69 -16.03
CA GLU A 367 20.95 5.07 -14.90
C GLU A 367 20.36 6.22 -14.09
N LYS A 368 19.88 7.28 -14.74
CA LYS A 368 19.22 8.41 -14.06
C LYS A 368 17.95 8.01 -13.32
N LEU A 369 17.14 7.13 -13.88
CA LEU A 369 15.93 6.64 -13.24
C LEU A 369 16.24 5.77 -12.00
N VAL A 370 17.27 4.92 -12.09
CA VAL A 370 17.72 4.09 -10.97
C VAL A 370 18.31 4.97 -9.87
N GLU A 371 19.17 5.94 -10.21
CA GLU A 371 19.74 6.89 -9.27
C GLU A 371 18.65 7.71 -8.54
N SER A 372 17.64 8.18 -9.28
CA SER A 372 16.49 8.88 -8.71
C SER A 372 15.74 8.02 -7.69
N ALA A 373 15.53 6.73 -7.99
CA ALA A 373 14.87 5.80 -7.08
C ALA A 373 15.72 5.51 -5.83
N ASP A 374 17.02 5.37 -5.99
CA ASP A 374 17.98 5.21 -4.87
C ASP A 374 17.99 6.45 -3.96
N ASN A 375 17.96 7.65 -4.55
CA ASN A 375 17.89 8.91 -3.81
C ASN A 375 16.56 9.08 -3.07
N ALA A 376 15.44 8.63 -3.65
CA ALA A 376 14.15 8.62 -2.97
C ALA A 376 14.17 7.68 -1.75
N ALA A 377 14.79 6.50 -1.86
CA ALA A 377 14.96 5.58 -0.73
C ALA A 377 15.83 6.19 0.37
N LYS A 378 16.96 6.81 0.02
CA LYS A 378 17.84 7.50 0.98
C LYS A 378 17.12 8.61 1.74
N LYS A 379 16.34 9.45 1.04
CA LYS A 379 15.54 10.51 1.67
C LYS A 379 14.52 9.93 2.66
N ALA A 380 13.87 8.82 2.29
CA ALA A 380 12.89 8.17 3.16
C ALA A 380 13.55 7.59 4.43
N VAL A 381 14.71 6.96 4.31
CA VAL A 381 15.48 6.46 5.46
C VAL A 381 15.99 7.61 6.32
N ALA A 382 16.55 8.66 5.72
CA ALA A 382 17.03 9.83 6.45
C ALA A 382 15.91 10.47 7.28
N ALA A 383 14.75 10.72 6.67
CA ALA A 383 13.59 11.27 7.37
C ALA A 383 13.08 10.37 8.52
N ALA A 384 13.18 9.05 8.37
CA ALA A 384 12.77 8.10 9.42
C ALA A 384 13.82 7.96 10.55
N THR A 385 15.05 8.40 10.33
CA THR A 385 16.17 8.23 11.28
C THR A 385 16.77 9.55 11.77
N GLU A 386 16.13 10.68 11.49
CA GLU A 386 16.65 12.03 11.77
C GLU A 386 16.99 12.23 13.25
N ASP A 387 16.16 11.67 14.15
CA ASP A 387 16.30 11.82 15.60
C ASP A 387 16.84 10.56 16.30
N VAL A 388 17.31 9.54 15.54
CA VAL A 388 17.68 8.23 16.12
C VAL A 388 19.05 7.79 15.65
N ASN A 389 19.94 7.55 16.61
CA ASN A 389 21.20 6.85 16.30
C ASN A 389 20.89 5.36 16.05
N LEU A 390 20.68 5.01 14.79
CA LEU A 390 20.26 3.68 14.37
C LEU A 390 21.46 2.89 13.79
N ARG A 391 21.50 1.60 14.12
CA ARG A 391 22.34 0.57 13.47
C ARG A 391 21.43 -0.55 12.98
N VAL A 392 21.68 -1.02 11.76
CA VAL A 392 20.87 -2.10 11.16
C VAL A 392 21.80 -3.25 10.78
N MET A 393 21.48 -4.44 11.27
CA MET A 393 22.12 -5.69 10.87
C MET A 393 21.20 -6.44 9.91
N PHE A 394 21.67 -6.70 8.71
CA PHE A 394 21.05 -7.65 7.78
C PHE A 394 21.78 -8.97 7.81
N LEU A 395 21.07 -10.04 8.16
CA LEU A 395 21.56 -11.40 8.17
C LEU A 395 20.87 -12.17 7.03
N ILE A 396 21.62 -12.52 5.98
CA ILE A 396 21.08 -13.10 4.76
C ILE A 396 21.36 -14.61 4.78
N ASP A 397 20.32 -15.39 4.86
CA ASP A 397 20.39 -16.82 4.77
C ASP A 397 20.77 -17.26 3.34
N LYS A 398 21.88 -17.97 3.23
CA LYS A 398 22.33 -18.61 1.99
C LYS A 398 22.40 -20.14 2.13
N SER A 399 21.63 -20.72 3.02
CA SER A 399 21.53 -22.17 3.18
C SER A 399 20.92 -22.84 1.95
N GLY A 400 21.02 -24.16 1.88
CA GLY A 400 20.55 -24.94 0.73
C GLY A 400 19.04 -24.82 0.47
N SER A 401 18.22 -24.61 1.51
CA SER A 401 16.78 -24.37 1.39
C SER A 401 16.45 -23.05 0.65
N MET A 402 17.38 -22.09 0.67
CA MET A 402 17.22 -20.79 0.02
C MET A 402 17.56 -20.77 -1.47
N GLN A 403 17.93 -21.88 -2.08
CA GLN A 403 18.37 -21.96 -3.48
C GLN A 403 17.37 -21.31 -4.47
N THR A 404 16.07 -21.47 -4.24
CA THR A 404 15.01 -20.86 -5.08
C THR A 404 14.62 -19.45 -4.65
N GLY A 405 14.73 -19.13 -3.35
CA GLY A 405 14.34 -17.84 -2.78
C GLY A 405 15.44 -16.77 -2.84
N ILE A 406 16.70 -17.18 -3.03
CA ILE A 406 17.85 -16.27 -2.92
C ILE A 406 17.85 -15.16 -4.00
N GLU A 407 17.40 -15.46 -5.23
CA GLU A 407 17.34 -14.48 -6.31
C GLU A 407 16.26 -13.41 -6.07
N GLN A 408 15.10 -13.80 -5.52
CA GLN A 408 14.06 -12.86 -5.10
C GLN A 408 14.57 -11.98 -3.95
N SER A 409 15.26 -12.58 -2.98
CA SER A 409 15.89 -11.87 -1.87
C SER A 409 16.91 -10.84 -2.36
N LYS A 410 17.77 -11.19 -3.33
CA LYS A 410 18.77 -10.28 -3.91
C LYS A 410 18.11 -9.05 -4.55
N GLN A 411 17.00 -9.23 -5.26
CA GLN A 411 16.28 -8.11 -5.88
C GLN A 411 15.67 -7.17 -4.83
N ALA A 412 15.01 -7.73 -3.81
CA ALA A 412 14.43 -6.98 -2.71
C ALA A 412 15.52 -6.22 -1.91
N LEU A 413 16.60 -6.92 -1.55
CA LEU A 413 17.72 -6.34 -0.82
C LEU A 413 18.42 -5.24 -1.61
N GLY A 414 18.56 -5.38 -2.93
CA GLY A 414 19.10 -4.33 -3.79
C GLY A 414 18.34 -3.01 -3.65
N LYS A 415 17.02 -3.08 -3.50
CA LYS A 415 16.16 -1.90 -3.31
C LYS A 415 16.24 -1.33 -1.89
N ILE A 416 16.38 -2.18 -0.88
CA ILE A 416 16.33 -1.81 0.54
C ILE A 416 17.67 -1.25 1.00
N LEU A 417 18.74 -2.01 0.80
CA LEU A 417 20.06 -1.67 1.32
C LEU A 417 20.63 -0.38 0.70
N ALA A 418 20.26 -0.07 -0.55
CA ALA A 418 20.65 1.18 -1.21
C ALA A 418 20.13 2.45 -0.49
N GLY A 419 19.08 2.31 0.32
CA GLY A 419 18.51 3.43 1.09
C GLY A 419 19.27 3.77 2.37
N PHE A 420 20.12 2.86 2.88
CA PHE A 420 20.82 3.08 4.13
C PHE A 420 22.20 3.72 3.94
N PRO A 421 22.59 4.66 4.82
CA PRO A 421 23.98 5.09 4.93
C PRO A 421 24.88 3.90 5.30
N LEU A 422 26.05 3.79 4.64
CA LEU A 422 26.93 2.62 4.81
C LEU A 422 27.42 2.44 6.25
N GLU A 423 27.63 3.55 6.95
CA GLU A 423 28.07 3.56 8.34
C GLU A 423 27.02 3.06 9.33
N LYS A 424 25.75 3.04 8.93
CA LYS A 424 24.63 2.53 9.74
C LYS A 424 24.24 1.09 9.40
N LEU A 425 24.85 0.53 8.35
CA LEU A 425 24.45 -0.73 7.74
C LEU A 425 25.53 -1.81 7.91
N HIS A 426 25.16 -2.94 8.51
CA HIS A 426 26.00 -4.11 8.67
C HIS A 426 25.34 -5.30 8.01
N VAL A 427 26.01 -5.93 7.05
CA VAL A 427 25.43 -7.05 6.28
C VAL A 427 26.33 -8.27 6.40
N ALA A 428 25.73 -9.40 6.72
CA ALA A 428 26.39 -10.71 6.64
C ALA A 428 25.49 -11.71 5.94
N ALA A 429 26.08 -12.57 5.11
CA ALA A 429 25.43 -13.80 4.67
C ALA A 429 25.88 -14.96 5.57
N PHE A 430 25.01 -15.94 5.74
CA PHE A 430 25.30 -17.10 6.56
C PHE A 430 24.69 -18.39 6.00
N ASP A 431 25.40 -19.48 6.25
CA ASP A 431 24.94 -20.87 6.25
C ASP A 431 25.34 -21.48 7.59
N THR A 432 26.26 -22.45 7.63
CA THR A 432 26.97 -22.89 8.84
C THR A 432 28.14 -21.97 9.20
N VAL A 433 28.55 -21.09 8.28
CA VAL A 433 29.62 -20.11 8.43
C VAL A 433 29.14 -18.73 8.00
N GLY A 434 29.47 -17.69 8.78
CA GLY A 434 29.13 -16.32 8.45
C GLY A 434 30.20 -15.66 7.56
N GLN A 435 29.74 -14.88 6.59
CA GLN A 435 30.55 -14.05 5.69
C GLN A 435 30.06 -12.60 5.72
N VAL A 436 30.94 -11.65 6.04
CA VAL A 436 30.59 -10.23 6.00
C VAL A 436 30.53 -9.74 4.56
N LEU A 437 29.53 -8.95 4.26
CA LEU A 437 29.28 -8.35 2.96
C LEU A 437 29.36 -6.82 3.09
N LYS A 438 30.24 -6.18 2.30
CA LYS A 438 30.45 -4.72 2.33
C LYS A 438 30.09 -4.13 0.97
N PRO A 439 28.94 -3.41 0.84
CA PRO A 439 28.65 -2.70 -0.39
C PRO A 439 29.64 -1.56 -0.60
N LYS A 440 30.15 -1.40 -1.82
CA LYS A 440 31.11 -0.34 -2.16
C LYS A 440 30.48 1.06 -2.19
N ALA A 441 29.17 1.13 -2.37
CA ALA A 441 28.40 2.37 -2.38
C ALA A 441 26.94 2.08 -1.95
N ALA A 442 26.27 3.10 -1.41
CA ALA A 442 24.84 3.05 -1.10
C ALA A 442 24.02 3.24 -2.40
N SER A 443 24.04 2.23 -3.27
CA SER A 443 23.29 2.19 -4.52
C SER A 443 22.81 0.79 -4.84
N SER A 444 21.67 0.68 -5.52
CA SER A 444 21.08 -0.61 -5.92
C SER A 444 22.03 -1.44 -6.79
N ALA A 445 22.84 -0.80 -7.63
CA ALA A 445 23.82 -1.47 -8.48
C ALA A 445 24.96 -2.08 -7.65
N ALA A 446 25.53 -1.32 -6.70
CA ALA A 446 26.60 -1.80 -5.82
C ALA A 446 26.12 -2.94 -4.92
N VAL A 447 24.90 -2.86 -4.39
CA VAL A 447 24.30 -3.92 -3.58
C VAL A 447 24.04 -5.18 -4.41
N LYS A 448 23.47 -5.05 -5.61
CA LYS A 448 23.29 -6.18 -6.52
C LYS A 448 24.60 -6.88 -6.86
N HIS A 449 25.65 -6.10 -7.14
CA HIS A 449 26.98 -6.65 -7.41
C HIS A 449 27.54 -7.41 -6.19
N MET A 450 27.37 -6.86 -4.98
CA MET A 450 27.79 -7.51 -3.73
C MET A 450 27.06 -8.83 -3.49
N LEU A 451 25.76 -8.89 -3.79
CA LEU A 451 24.92 -10.07 -3.58
C LEU A 451 25.02 -11.10 -4.72
N ALA A 452 25.51 -10.73 -5.89
CA ALA A 452 25.56 -11.60 -7.06
C ALA A 452 26.25 -12.96 -6.82
N PRO A 453 27.36 -13.05 -6.08
CA PRO A 453 28.05 -14.32 -5.84
C PRO A 453 27.32 -15.28 -4.89
N LEU A 454 26.32 -14.81 -4.13
CA LEU A 454 25.63 -15.64 -3.15
C LEU A 454 24.86 -16.77 -3.84
N LYS A 455 25.06 -17.99 -3.34
CA LYS A 455 24.36 -19.20 -3.77
C LYS A 455 23.80 -19.89 -2.55
N GLY A 456 22.69 -20.62 -2.71
CA GLY A 456 22.08 -21.40 -1.65
C GLY A 456 22.84 -22.71 -1.44
N GLU A 457 23.63 -22.82 -0.39
CA GLU A 457 24.45 -24.00 -0.06
C GLU A 457 24.59 -24.16 1.46
N GLY A 458 24.75 -25.40 1.95
CA GLY A 458 25.02 -25.68 3.36
C GLY A 458 23.78 -25.75 4.26
N GLY A 459 24.02 -25.81 5.57
CA GLY A 459 23.01 -25.78 6.62
C GLY A 459 22.71 -24.36 7.09
N THR A 460 21.97 -24.20 8.21
CA THR A 460 21.50 -22.88 8.66
C THR A 460 21.86 -22.64 10.12
N ILE A 461 22.76 -21.70 10.40
CA ILE A 461 23.11 -21.19 11.74
C ILE A 461 23.09 -19.66 11.68
N HIS A 462 22.00 -19.05 12.15
CA HIS A 462 21.83 -17.59 12.13
C HIS A 462 22.93 -16.85 12.92
N GLY A 463 23.31 -17.42 14.08
CA GLY A 463 24.39 -16.88 14.92
C GLY A 463 25.73 -16.77 14.21
N ALA A 464 25.97 -17.57 13.17
CA ALA A 464 27.22 -17.50 12.40
C ALA A 464 27.38 -16.14 11.70
N GLY A 465 26.26 -15.56 11.19
CA GLY A 465 26.26 -14.21 10.61
C GLY A 465 26.60 -13.13 11.64
N VAL A 466 26.01 -13.21 12.84
CA VAL A 466 26.29 -12.28 13.94
C VAL A 466 27.76 -12.37 14.38
N GLN A 467 28.27 -13.58 14.54
CA GLN A 467 29.69 -13.82 14.88
C GLN A 467 30.64 -13.28 13.82
N ALA A 468 30.29 -13.39 12.53
CA ALA A 468 31.10 -12.84 11.45
C ALA A 468 31.19 -11.32 11.53
N LEU A 469 30.08 -10.62 11.75
CA LEU A 469 30.06 -9.18 11.96
C LEU A 469 30.90 -8.77 13.18
N HIS A 470 30.77 -9.51 14.28
CA HIS A 470 31.57 -9.23 15.48
C HIS A 470 33.07 -9.38 15.25
N ARG A 471 33.50 -10.44 14.53
CA ARG A 471 34.91 -10.66 14.16
C ARG A 471 35.44 -9.60 13.20
N ASP A 472 34.57 -9.05 12.34
CA ASP A 472 34.92 -7.93 11.45
C ASP A 472 35.01 -6.58 12.19
N GLY A 473 34.84 -6.56 13.50
CA GLY A 473 34.95 -5.37 14.33
C GLY A 473 33.70 -4.53 14.45
N VAL A 474 32.55 -5.00 13.95
CA VAL A 474 31.27 -4.30 14.12
C VAL A 474 30.96 -4.19 15.61
N ARG A 475 30.67 -2.98 16.07
CA ARG A 475 30.22 -2.69 17.44
C ARG A 475 29.05 -1.73 17.37
N VAL A 476 28.10 -1.92 18.29
CA VAL A 476 26.95 -1.02 18.44
C VAL A 476 27.24 -0.10 19.63
N GLU A 477 27.24 1.17 19.37
CA GLU A 477 27.56 2.20 20.36
C GLU A 477 26.49 2.26 21.46
N THR A 478 26.89 2.65 22.65
CA THR A 478 25.95 2.85 23.76
C THR A 478 24.94 3.94 23.40
N GLY A 479 23.65 3.63 23.49
CA GLY A 479 22.56 4.55 23.13
C GLY A 479 22.14 4.47 21.66
N ALA A 480 22.84 3.72 20.79
CA ALA A 480 22.35 3.41 19.46
C ALA A 480 21.27 2.32 19.52
N LYS A 481 20.28 2.45 18.65
CA LYS A 481 19.22 1.45 18.47
C LYS A 481 19.64 0.41 17.43
N LEU A 482 19.58 -0.86 17.78
CA LEU A 482 19.94 -1.97 16.91
C LEU A 482 18.69 -2.67 16.39
N ILE A 483 18.48 -2.62 15.06
CA ILE A 483 17.48 -3.45 14.38
C ILE A 483 18.20 -4.61 13.69
N VAL A 484 17.71 -5.81 13.90
CA VAL A 484 18.17 -7.02 13.20
C VAL A 484 17.11 -7.48 12.21
N ILE A 485 17.51 -7.59 10.94
CA ILE A 485 16.65 -8.08 9.86
C ILE A 485 17.26 -9.36 9.31
N VAL A 486 16.58 -10.45 9.47
CA VAL A 486 16.98 -11.75 8.91
C VAL A 486 16.21 -11.95 7.60
N VAL A 487 16.89 -12.43 6.57
CA VAL A 487 16.31 -12.72 5.26
C VAL A 487 16.47 -14.20 4.99
N GLY A 488 15.36 -14.94 4.96
CA GLY A 488 15.42 -16.38 4.82
C GLY A 488 14.07 -17.07 5.01
N ASP A 489 14.12 -18.39 5.21
CA ASP A 489 12.95 -19.25 5.49
C ASP A 489 12.72 -19.51 6.99
N ASP A 490 13.55 -18.91 7.86
CA ASP A 490 13.49 -19.03 9.32
C ASP A 490 13.76 -20.46 9.88
N ALA A 491 14.30 -21.34 9.07
CA ALA A 491 14.74 -22.67 9.52
C ALA A 491 16.17 -22.61 10.06
N GLY A 492 16.48 -23.31 11.14
CA GLY A 492 17.84 -23.41 11.65
C GLY A 492 17.94 -23.72 13.13
N GLU A 493 18.85 -23.06 13.82
CA GLU A 493 19.07 -23.19 15.27
C GLU A 493 17.86 -22.73 16.10
N SER A 494 17.84 -23.03 17.38
CA SER A 494 16.77 -22.53 18.26
C SER A 494 16.90 -21.03 18.48
N GLY A 495 15.75 -20.34 18.67
CA GLY A 495 15.74 -18.92 19.00
C GLY A 495 16.53 -18.56 20.26
N ALA A 496 16.55 -19.46 21.25
CA ALA A 496 17.34 -19.30 22.48
C ALA A 496 18.86 -19.31 22.19
N GLN A 497 19.33 -20.16 21.26
CA GLN A 497 20.75 -20.18 20.84
C GLN A 497 21.14 -18.89 20.14
N LEU A 498 20.29 -18.40 19.23
CA LEU A 498 20.52 -17.11 18.57
C LEU A 498 20.52 -15.96 19.58
N ALA A 499 19.59 -15.94 20.54
CA ALA A 499 19.54 -14.93 21.60
C ALA A 499 20.81 -14.98 22.49
N ALA A 500 21.28 -16.18 22.85
CA ALA A 500 22.53 -16.36 23.59
C ALA A 500 23.75 -15.85 22.79
N THR A 501 23.76 -16.03 21.46
CA THR A 501 24.80 -15.48 20.59
C THR A 501 24.83 -13.96 20.63
N PHE A 502 23.69 -13.28 20.52
CA PHE A 502 23.64 -11.81 20.67
C PHE A 502 24.16 -11.38 22.04
N GLY A 503 23.71 -12.01 23.13
CA GLY A 503 24.12 -11.68 24.48
C GLY A 503 25.63 -11.88 24.73
N SER A 504 26.20 -13.01 24.28
CA SER A 504 27.63 -13.33 24.47
C SER A 504 28.55 -12.39 23.72
N LEU A 505 28.08 -11.80 22.61
CA LEU A 505 28.83 -10.83 21.80
C LEU A 505 28.55 -9.37 22.19
N GLY A 506 27.72 -9.15 23.21
CA GLY A 506 27.39 -7.81 23.72
C GLY A 506 26.38 -7.04 22.87
N TYR A 507 25.71 -7.67 21.93
CA TYR A 507 24.66 -7.03 21.14
C TYR A 507 23.31 -7.07 21.86
N LYS A 508 22.59 -5.97 21.80
CA LYS A 508 21.23 -5.83 22.35
C LYS A 508 20.29 -5.35 21.24
N PRO A 509 19.65 -6.25 20.49
CA PRO A 509 18.63 -5.86 19.53
C PRO A 509 17.49 -5.10 20.21
N ASP A 510 17.01 -4.01 19.60
CA ASP A 510 15.83 -3.28 20.00
C ASP A 510 14.58 -3.74 19.25
N ALA A 511 14.75 -4.34 18.07
CA ALA A 511 13.71 -5.03 17.31
C ALA A 511 14.31 -6.05 16.36
N MET A 512 13.51 -7.06 16.01
CA MET A 512 13.87 -8.07 15.02
C MET A 512 12.80 -8.18 13.94
N ALA A 513 13.23 -8.42 12.71
CA ALA A 513 12.33 -8.69 11.59
C ALA A 513 12.82 -9.88 10.78
N LEU A 514 11.86 -10.65 10.27
CA LEU A 514 12.09 -11.70 9.30
C LEU A 514 11.55 -11.27 7.94
N MET A 515 12.43 -11.22 6.94
CA MET A 515 12.05 -11.11 5.54
C MET A 515 11.93 -12.52 4.95
N ILE A 516 10.71 -13.00 4.81
CA ILE A 516 10.44 -14.35 4.31
C ILE A 516 10.67 -14.39 2.80
N ALA A 517 11.59 -15.25 2.39
CA ALA A 517 11.85 -15.58 1.00
C ALA A 517 11.52 -17.05 0.76
N GLY A 518 10.45 -17.30 0.01
CA GLY A 518 9.93 -18.66 -0.19
C GLY A 518 8.94 -19.10 0.88
N SER A 519 8.93 -20.39 1.23
CA SER A 519 8.08 -20.94 2.29
C SER A 519 8.79 -20.85 3.63
N ARG A 520 8.04 -20.59 4.70
CA ARG A 520 8.58 -20.59 6.06
C ARG A 520 8.94 -22.01 6.50
N GLY A 521 10.16 -22.19 6.97
CA GLY A 521 10.68 -23.48 7.44
C GLY A 521 10.80 -23.62 8.96
N GLY A 522 10.74 -22.50 9.72
CA GLY A 522 10.96 -22.49 11.18
C GLY A 522 10.42 -21.28 11.92
N SER A 523 10.96 -21.02 13.11
CA SER A 523 10.57 -19.93 14.01
C SER A 523 11.75 -19.31 14.76
N THR A 524 12.98 -19.53 14.31
CA THR A 524 14.22 -19.12 14.99
C THR A 524 14.23 -17.63 15.35
N VAL A 525 13.89 -16.76 14.40
CA VAL A 525 13.95 -15.31 14.60
C VAL A 525 12.83 -14.82 15.53
N LYS A 526 11.63 -15.36 15.38
CA LYS A 526 10.49 -15.07 16.26
C LYS A 526 10.77 -15.49 17.70
N ASP A 527 11.27 -16.71 17.88
CA ASP A 527 11.57 -17.25 19.21
C ASP A 527 12.75 -16.51 19.85
N CYS A 528 13.73 -16.09 19.06
CA CYS A 528 14.82 -15.23 19.52
C CYS A 528 14.29 -13.87 20.03
N ALA A 529 13.45 -13.21 19.24
CA ALA A 529 12.84 -11.93 19.63
C ALA A 529 12.01 -12.07 20.92
N THR A 530 11.25 -13.16 21.05
CA THR A 530 10.49 -13.48 22.26
C THR A 530 11.42 -13.68 23.48
N THR A 531 12.53 -14.41 23.30
CA THR A 531 13.53 -14.64 24.35
C THR A 531 14.19 -13.34 24.79
N LEU A 532 14.45 -12.43 23.86
CA LEU A 532 15.05 -11.12 24.13
C LEU A 532 14.02 -10.08 24.63
N GLY A 533 12.72 -10.37 24.53
CA GLY A 533 11.65 -9.43 24.91
C GLY A 533 11.56 -8.22 23.98
N VAL A 534 11.87 -8.38 22.68
CA VAL A 534 11.88 -7.30 21.71
C VAL A 534 10.79 -7.48 20.63
N PRO A 535 10.29 -6.38 20.02
CA PRO A 535 9.31 -6.45 18.95
C PRO A 535 9.79 -7.30 17.77
N TYR A 536 8.88 -8.09 17.20
CA TYR A 536 9.11 -8.94 16.04
C TYR A 536 8.14 -8.62 14.90
N SER A 537 8.63 -8.68 13.67
CA SER A 537 7.82 -8.43 12.47
C SER A 537 8.16 -9.39 11.34
N GLU A 538 7.14 -9.80 10.58
CA GLU A 538 7.32 -10.61 9.37
C GLU A 538 7.02 -9.79 8.12
N ILE A 539 7.90 -9.89 7.12
CA ILE A 539 7.80 -9.17 5.86
C ILE A 539 7.99 -10.17 4.72
N LYS A 540 7.02 -10.28 3.84
CA LYS A 540 7.15 -11.11 2.65
C LYS A 540 7.95 -10.37 1.58
N VAL A 541 8.97 -11.04 1.01
CA VAL A 541 9.87 -10.47 0.01
C VAL A 541 9.13 -9.96 -1.23
N GLU A 542 8.03 -10.63 -1.63
CA GLU A 542 7.20 -10.23 -2.77
C GLU A 542 6.57 -8.83 -2.60
N LEU A 543 6.46 -8.35 -1.37
CA LEU A 543 5.96 -7.01 -1.10
C LEU A 543 6.89 -5.91 -1.63
N PHE A 544 8.17 -6.19 -1.85
CA PHE A 544 9.16 -5.24 -2.36
C PHE A 544 9.14 -5.06 -3.88
N ASP A 545 8.26 -5.74 -4.59
CA ASP A 545 7.98 -5.46 -6.00
C ASP A 545 7.24 -4.13 -6.21
N ASP A 546 6.61 -3.62 -5.16
CA ASP A 546 5.99 -2.29 -5.18
C ASP A 546 7.01 -1.20 -4.80
N PRO A 547 7.26 -0.21 -5.68
CA PRO A 547 8.23 0.86 -5.44
C PRO A 547 7.91 1.78 -4.26
N TYR A 548 6.70 1.74 -3.73
CA TYR A 548 6.33 2.49 -2.51
C TYR A 548 6.53 1.71 -1.22
N HIS A 549 6.82 0.42 -1.34
CA HIS A 549 6.85 -0.47 -0.20
C HIS A 549 8.10 -0.24 0.66
N VAL A 550 9.25 -0.13 0.01
CA VAL A 550 10.53 0.02 0.70
C VAL A 550 10.53 1.19 1.69
N PRO A 551 10.18 2.43 1.29
CA PRO A 551 10.14 3.55 2.23
C PRO A 551 9.17 3.34 3.40
N ARG A 552 8.04 2.65 3.17
CA ARG A 552 7.02 2.42 4.20
C ARG A 552 7.42 1.32 5.18
N VAL A 553 7.95 0.21 4.66
CA VAL A 553 8.43 -0.89 5.51
C VAL A 553 9.61 -0.43 6.35
N LEU A 554 10.57 0.28 5.75
CA LEU A 554 11.68 0.85 6.48
C LEU A 554 11.19 1.79 7.57
N ARG A 555 10.29 2.70 7.26
CA ARG A 555 9.72 3.59 8.26
C ARG A 555 9.03 2.82 9.38
N ALA A 556 8.22 1.82 9.07
CA ALA A 556 7.56 1.00 10.07
C ALA A 556 8.55 0.21 10.94
N LEU A 557 9.58 -0.39 10.35
CA LEU A 557 10.64 -1.09 11.08
C LEU A 557 11.48 -0.15 11.95
N LEU A 558 11.74 1.06 11.47
CA LEU A 558 12.53 2.07 12.18
C LEU A 558 11.74 2.76 13.30
N GLU A 559 10.43 2.93 13.11
CA GLU A 559 9.55 3.50 14.13
C GLU A 559 9.22 2.51 15.25
N ALA A 560 9.23 1.20 14.98
CA ALA A 560 8.91 0.18 15.98
C ALA A 560 9.80 0.20 17.23
N PRO A 561 11.15 0.25 17.15
CA PRO A 561 12.02 0.33 18.32
C PRO A 561 12.05 1.70 18.98
N VAL A 562 11.88 2.77 18.19
CA VAL A 562 11.79 4.14 18.70
C VAL A 562 10.54 4.30 19.59
N LEU A 563 9.47 3.59 19.24
CA LEU A 563 8.22 3.58 19.99
C LEU A 563 8.32 2.83 21.32
N ALA A 564 9.26 1.88 21.45
CA ALA A 564 9.50 1.13 22.69
C ALA A 564 10.41 1.87 23.68
N SER A 565 11.08 2.96 23.31
CA SER A 565 12.06 3.67 24.14
C SER A 565 11.67 5.12 24.46
N VAL A 566 11.32 5.34 25.71
CA VAL A 566 11.61 6.51 26.56
C VAL A 566 11.22 7.92 26.07
N LYS A 567 10.20 8.53 26.69
CA LYS A 567 9.79 9.95 26.69
C LYS A 567 8.88 10.47 25.58
N THR A 568 8.76 9.82 24.46
CA THR A 568 7.65 10.07 23.51
C THR A 568 6.56 9.04 23.76
N PRO A 569 5.27 9.40 23.76
CA PRO A 569 4.19 8.41 23.87
C PRO A 569 4.40 7.29 22.85
N GLY A 570 4.34 6.04 23.29
CA GLY A 570 4.44 4.88 22.42
C GLY A 570 3.40 4.97 21.28
N TRP A 571 3.59 4.23 20.19
CA TRP A 571 2.64 4.33 19.09
C TRP A 571 1.21 3.95 19.51
N VAL A 572 1.04 2.93 20.34
CA VAL A 572 -0.28 2.58 20.94
C VAL A 572 -0.86 3.79 21.68
N GLU A 573 -0.06 4.47 22.49
CA GLU A 573 -0.49 5.67 23.23
C GLU A 573 -0.86 6.81 22.28
N ARG A 574 -0.11 7.04 21.19
CA ARG A 574 -0.47 8.04 20.18
C ARG A 574 -1.76 7.69 19.44
N VAL A 575 -1.96 6.42 19.12
CA VAL A 575 -3.21 5.93 18.53
C VAL A 575 -4.35 6.17 19.51
N MET A 576 -4.21 5.78 20.76
CA MET A 576 -5.22 5.96 21.81
C MET A 576 -5.48 7.43 22.17
N ALA A 577 -4.49 8.31 22.04
CA ALA A 577 -4.64 9.74 22.21
C ALA A 577 -5.35 10.45 21.05
N THR A 578 -5.53 9.78 19.91
CA THR A 578 -6.25 10.33 18.76
C THR A 578 -7.74 10.46 19.11
N LYS A 579 -8.30 11.66 18.93
CA LYS A 579 -9.74 11.88 19.17
C LYS A 579 -10.56 10.98 18.24
N LEU A 580 -11.55 10.31 18.80
CA LEU A 580 -12.51 9.53 18.01
C LEU A 580 -13.27 10.44 17.04
N LEU A 581 -13.50 9.95 15.82
CA LEU A 581 -14.27 10.68 14.82
C LEU A 581 -15.75 10.74 15.24
N GLU A 582 -16.31 11.92 15.14
CA GLU A 582 -17.72 12.18 15.42
C GLU A 582 -18.46 12.49 14.11
N LEU A 583 -19.76 12.19 14.06
CA LEU A 583 -20.65 12.67 13.00
C LEU A 583 -20.88 14.17 13.20
N THR A 584 -20.41 14.99 12.26
CA THR A 584 -20.74 16.42 12.18
C THR A 584 -21.98 16.65 11.34
#